data_c092bb722618c36d64399ffc1d67c039
#
_entry.id   c092bb722618c36d64399ffc1d67c039
#
_cell.length_a   1.000
_cell.length_b   1.000
_cell.length_c   1.000
_cell.angle_alpha   90.00
_cell.angle_beta   90.00
_cell.angle_gamma   90.00
#
_symmetry.space_group_name_H-M   'P 1'
#
loop_
_entity.id
_entity.type
_entity.pdbx_description
1 polymer ?
#
loop_
_entity_poly.entity_id
_entity_poly.type
_entity_poly.pdbx_seq_one_letter_code
_entity_poly.pdbx_strand_id
1 'polypeptide(L)' 'PLIKLVVQNDGSITGKAAFRAVNGNWSWDNQLFCRTLFWGERDLGLNCQLVEYNGEIIRFTADEGAGAFADFTIEKN' A
#
# COMPACT_ATOMS: atom_id res chain seq x y z
N PRO A 1 14.77 -4.60 -3.74
CA PRO A 1 14.18 -3.88 -2.62
C PRO A 1 13.58 -4.82 -1.59
N LEU A 2 13.53 -4.36 -0.34
CA LEU A 2 12.99 -5.16 0.77
C LEU A 2 11.47 -5.29 0.73
N ILE A 3 10.80 -4.41 0.01
CA ILE A 3 9.34 -4.39 -0.09
C ILE A 3 8.94 -4.46 -1.55
N LYS A 4 8.11 -5.43 -1.86
CA LYS A 4 7.53 -5.57 -3.20
C LYS A 4 6.06 -5.93 -3.05
N LEU A 5 5.18 -5.06 -3.51
CA LEU A 5 3.73 -5.25 -3.38
C LEU A 5 3.07 -5.21 -4.76
N VAL A 6 2.04 -6.01 -4.91
CA VAL A 6 1.16 -6.00 -6.09
C VAL A 6 -0.23 -5.60 -5.64
N VAL A 7 -0.71 -4.50 -6.18
CA VAL A 7 -2.06 -3.99 -5.93
C VAL A 7 -2.92 -4.42 -7.12
N GLN A 8 -3.84 -5.33 -6.89
CA GLN A 8 -4.59 -5.99 -7.93
C GLN A 8 -5.97 -5.35 -8.13
N ASN A 9 -6.45 -5.39 -9.36
CA ASN A 9 -7.76 -4.79 -9.70
C ASN A 9 -8.95 -5.41 -8.96
N ASP A 10 -8.79 -6.63 -8.45
CA ASP A 10 -9.85 -7.29 -7.71
C ASP A 10 -9.98 -6.82 -6.25
N GLY A 11 -9.17 -5.85 -5.84
CA GLY A 11 -9.17 -5.32 -4.48
C GLY A 11 -8.21 -6.00 -3.53
N SER A 12 -7.38 -6.91 -4.02
CA SER A 12 -6.40 -7.59 -3.18
C SER A 12 -5.03 -6.91 -3.27
N ILE A 13 -4.24 -7.09 -2.22
CA ILE A 13 -2.83 -6.72 -2.18
C ILE A 13 -2.05 -7.97 -1.79
N THR A 14 -1.00 -8.27 -2.54
CA THR A 14 -0.10 -9.37 -2.24
C THR A 14 1.34 -8.91 -2.35
N GLY A 15 2.26 -9.63 -1.76
CA GLY A 15 3.67 -9.32 -1.90
C GLY A 15 4.52 -9.82 -0.77
N LYS A 16 5.65 -9.18 -0.60
CA LYS A 16 6.62 -9.49 0.45
C LYS A 16 7.25 -8.21 0.99
N ALA A 17 7.48 -8.19 2.28
CA ALA A 17 8.23 -7.14 2.94
C ALA A 17 9.14 -7.80 3.97
N ALA A 18 10.45 -7.51 3.91
CA ALA A 18 11.43 -8.07 4.85
C ALA A 18 11.26 -9.58 5.06
N PHE A 19 11.15 -10.32 3.94
CA PHE A 19 11.06 -11.79 3.90
C PHE A 19 9.75 -12.38 4.42
N ARG A 20 8.75 -11.56 4.76
CA ARG A 20 7.43 -12.05 5.17
C ARG A 20 6.39 -11.72 4.12
N ALA A 21 5.43 -12.62 3.95
CA ALA A 21 4.33 -12.40 3.02
C ALA A 21 3.47 -11.22 3.49
N VAL A 22 3.02 -10.42 2.53
CA VAL A 22 2.05 -9.36 2.75
C VAL A 22 0.77 -9.73 2.02
N ASN A 23 -0.35 -9.63 2.72
CA ASN A 23 -1.68 -9.88 2.15
C ASN A 23 -2.65 -8.83 2.67
N GLY A 24 -3.54 -8.39 1.83
CA GLY A 24 -4.55 -7.43 2.24
C GLY A 24 -5.56 -7.09 1.18
N ASN A 25 -6.31 -6.05 1.46
CA ASN A 25 -7.36 -5.56 0.57
C ASN A 25 -7.30 -4.05 0.51
N TRP A 26 -7.77 -3.49 -0.60
CA TRP A 26 -7.81 -2.06 -0.78
C TRP A 26 -9.11 -1.62 -1.43
N SER A 27 -9.43 -0.36 -1.25
CA SER A 27 -10.54 0.30 -1.93
C SER A 27 -10.27 1.80 -1.98
N TRP A 28 -10.92 2.48 -2.92
CA TRP A 28 -10.94 3.94 -2.92
C TRP A 28 -12.15 4.43 -2.16
N ASP A 29 -11.93 5.37 -1.24
CA ASP A 29 -13.00 6.01 -0.48
C ASP A 29 -12.64 7.46 -0.25
N ASN A 30 -13.49 8.39 -0.67
CA ASN A 30 -13.24 9.84 -0.57
C ASN A 30 -11.88 10.26 -1.10
N GLN A 31 -11.49 9.69 -2.25
CA GLN A 31 -10.21 9.98 -2.90
C GLN A 31 -8.99 9.49 -2.10
N LEU A 32 -9.20 8.63 -1.13
CA LEU A 32 -8.14 8.02 -0.36
C LEU A 32 -8.00 6.54 -0.72
N PHE A 33 -6.78 6.05 -0.65
CA PHE A 33 -6.46 4.64 -0.80
C PHE A 33 -6.60 4.00 0.57
N CYS A 34 -7.69 3.30 0.81
CA CYS A 34 -7.95 2.64 2.09
C CYS A 34 -7.54 1.18 1.98
N ARG A 35 -6.73 0.71 2.92
CA ARG A 35 -6.22 -0.65 2.85
C ARG A 35 -6.15 -1.30 4.22
N THR A 36 -6.35 -2.63 4.23
CA THR A 36 -6.00 -3.49 5.34
C THR A 36 -4.80 -4.34 4.91
N LEU A 37 -3.86 -4.59 5.80
CA LEU A 37 -2.69 -5.40 5.49
C LEU A 37 -2.36 -6.34 6.65
N PHE A 38 -1.91 -7.53 6.27
CA PHE A 38 -1.23 -8.44 7.18
C PHE A 38 0.22 -8.60 6.71
N TRP A 39 1.14 -8.49 7.65
CA TRP A 39 2.55 -8.77 7.42
C TRP A 39 2.87 -10.06 8.18
N GLY A 40 2.94 -11.18 7.44
CA GLY A 40 2.88 -12.48 8.08
C GLY A 40 1.58 -12.62 8.85
N GLU A 41 1.65 -12.85 10.14
CA GLU A 41 0.49 -12.95 11.02
C GLU A 41 0.11 -11.63 11.68
N ARG A 42 0.90 -10.59 11.48
CA ARG A 42 0.67 -9.31 12.12
C ARG A 42 -0.36 -8.49 11.35
N ASP A 43 -1.45 -8.13 12.02
CA ASP A 43 -2.48 -7.27 11.49
C ASP A 43 -2.03 -5.81 11.63
N LEU A 44 -1.82 -5.13 10.50
CA LEU A 44 -1.46 -3.72 10.48
C LEU A 44 -2.67 -2.79 10.50
N GLY A 45 -3.87 -3.37 10.41
CA GLY A 45 -5.11 -2.62 10.50
C GLY A 45 -5.50 -1.88 9.24
N LEU A 46 -6.63 -1.21 9.33
CA LEU A 46 -7.15 -0.36 8.26
C LEU A 46 -6.49 1.02 8.34
N ASN A 47 -6.01 1.51 7.21
CA ASN A 47 -5.53 2.88 7.10
C ASN A 47 -5.91 3.46 5.75
N CYS A 48 -6.47 4.66 5.77
CA CYS A 48 -6.79 5.41 4.56
C CYS A 48 -5.66 6.40 4.30
N GLN A 49 -5.10 6.38 3.09
CA GLN A 49 -3.86 7.05 2.77
C GLN A 49 -4.03 8.01 1.62
N LEU A 50 -3.38 9.16 1.73
CA LEU A 50 -3.27 10.09 0.62
C LEU A 50 -2.25 9.54 -0.37
N VAL A 51 -2.60 9.53 -1.66
CA VAL A 51 -1.72 9.04 -2.72
C VAL A 51 -1.33 10.19 -3.63
N GLU A 52 -0.03 10.32 -3.86
CA GLU A 52 0.53 11.32 -4.77
C GLU A 52 1.46 10.63 -5.76
N TYR A 53 1.37 11.02 -7.02
CA TYR A 53 2.14 10.39 -8.08
C TYR A 53 2.73 11.47 -9.00
N ASN A 54 4.04 11.40 -9.25
CA ASN A 54 4.74 12.39 -10.06
C ASN A 54 5.22 11.86 -11.42
N GLY A 55 4.77 10.66 -11.81
CA GLY A 55 5.20 10.03 -13.06
C GLY A 55 6.29 8.98 -12.87
N GLU A 56 6.99 8.98 -11.76
CA GLU A 56 8.02 8.00 -11.42
C GLU A 56 7.76 7.34 -10.07
N ILE A 57 7.44 8.15 -9.08
CA ILE A 57 7.27 7.70 -7.70
C ILE A 57 5.83 7.89 -7.28
N ILE A 58 5.27 6.89 -6.65
CA ILE A 58 3.99 6.96 -5.99
C ILE A 58 4.23 7.02 -4.49
N ARG A 59 3.63 8.02 -3.84
CA ARG A 59 3.75 8.22 -2.40
C ARG A 59 2.43 7.94 -1.72
N PHE A 60 2.49 7.10 -0.68
CA PHE A 60 1.34 6.83 0.19
C PHE A 60 1.62 7.47 1.54
N THR A 61 0.78 8.42 1.94
CA THR A 61 0.91 9.08 3.24
C THR A 61 -0.20 8.59 4.17
N ALA A 62 0.19 7.97 5.26
CA ALA A 62 -0.75 7.37 6.21
C ALA A 62 -1.63 8.43 6.89
N ASP A 63 -2.70 7.97 7.53
CA ASP A 63 -3.60 8.81 8.33
C ASP A 63 -4.13 10.00 7.53
N GLU A 64 -4.63 9.71 6.32
CA GLU A 64 -5.25 10.70 5.42
C GLU A 64 -4.30 11.84 5.04
N GLY A 65 -3.00 11.60 5.06
CA GLY A 65 -1.98 12.58 4.71
C GLY A 65 -1.29 13.22 5.91
N ALA A 66 -1.68 12.88 7.12
CA ALA A 66 -1.11 13.48 8.33
C ALA A 66 0.00 12.66 8.96
N GLY A 67 0.19 11.42 8.54
CA GLY A 67 1.15 10.50 9.13
C GLY A 67 2.43 10.34 8.33
N ALA A 68 3.13 9.23 8.58
CA ALA A 68 4.34 8.89 7.86
C ALA A 68 4.04 8.54 6.41
N PHE A 69 5.00 8.73 5.53
CA PHE A 69 4.84 8.37 4.12
C PHE A 69 5.81 7.28 3.71
N ALA A 70 5.45 6.59 2.62
CA ALA A 70 6.29 5.61 1.96
C ALA A 70 6.24 5.86 0.45
N ASP A 71 7.42 5.82 -0.17
CA ASP A 71 7.56 6.02 -1.61
C ASP A 71 7.89 4.71 -2.31
N PHE A 72 7.28 4.50 -3.46
CA PHE A 72 7.52 3.32 -4.29
C PHE A 72 7.69 3.73 -5.74
N THR A 73 8.46 2.93 -6.47
CA THR A 73 8.45 3.01 -7.93
C THR A 73 7.40 2.03 -8.44
N ILE A 74 6.73 2.40 -9.53
CA ILE A 74 5.76 1.52 -10.18
C ILE A 74 6.49 0.71 -11.24
N GLU A 75 6.41 -0.61 -11.12
CA GLU A 75 6.91 -1.52 -12.15
C GLU A 75 5.76 -1.91 -13.07
N LYS A 76 6.01 -1.82 -14.36
CA LYS A 76 5.05 -2.27 -15.37
C LYS A 76 5.47 -3.64 -15.89
N ASN A 77 4.50 -4.49 -16.01
CA ASN A 77 4.71 -5.82 -16.61
C ASN A 77 4.61 -5.75 -18.11
#